data_b64004a1f2438dbf59862ed8c647fd01
#
_entry.id   b64004a1f2438dbf59862ed8c647fd01
#
_cell.length_a   1.000
_cell.length_b   1.000
_cell.length_c   1.000
_cell.angle_alpha   90.00
_cell.angle_beta   90.00
_cell.angle_gamma   90.00
#
_symmetry.space_group_name_H-M   'P 1'
#
loop_
_entity.id
_entity.type
_entity.pdbx_description
1 polymer ?
#
loop_
_entity_poly.entity_id
_entity_poly.type
_entity_poly.pdbx_seq_one_letter_code
_entity_poly.pdbx_strand_id
1 'polypeptide(L)'
;MICAPFVGVNHHWKNVLFGCAFLLDKITVSFTWLFETFLESMRNQKPNAVFTDQCQAMKNAIRVVFPDICHRLCLWHISKNAAENLPRHYGIPKFKSRFNKILFNCETESEFESSWDALLRDYNLVGNKWLSTLYENRERWCLVFSQQFLYKNESFIKE
;
A
#
# COMPACT_ATOMS: atom_id res chain seq x y z
N MET A 1 19.47 2.25 11.32
CA MET A 1 18.31 2.29 12.23
C MET A 1 17.11 2.83 11.47
N ILE A 2 15.98 2.17 11.57
CA ILE A 2 14.76 2.47 10.79
C ILE A 2 13.67 2.86 11.78
N CYS A 3 13.05 4.01 11.55
CA CYS A 3 11.89 4.45 12.33
C CYS A 3 10.62 3.85 11.72
N ALA A 4 9.85 3.12 12.52
CA ALA A 4 8.59 2.47 12.14
C ALA A 4 7.43 3.04 12.98
N PRO A 5 6.79 4.13 12.55
CA PRO A 5 5.64 4.69 13.24
C PRO A 5 4.37 3.86 12.93
N PHE A 6 3.56 3.63 13.95
CA PHE A 6 2.20 3.12 13.84
C PHE A 6 1.21 4.29 13.90
N VAL A 7 0.58 4.55 12.77
CA VAL A 7 -0.41 5.63 12.63
C VAL A 7 -1.74 5.01 12.22
N GLY A 8 -2.80 5.42 12.86
CA GLY A 8 -4.16 5.04 12.49
C GLY A 8 -5.07 6.26 12.32
N VAL A 9 -6.34 5.98 12.06
CA VAL A 9 -7.36 7.00 11.89
C VAL A 9 -8.47 6.76 12.93
N ASN A 10 -8.84 7.78 13.66
CA ASN A 10 -9.93 7.69 14.62
C ASN A 10 -11.31 7.90 13.94
N HIS A 11 -12.40 7.77 14.72
CA HIS A 11 -13.78 7.95 14.26
C HIS A 11 -14.12 9.39 13.78
N HIS A 12 -13.20 10.36 14.01
CA HIS A 12 -13.29 11.71 13.46
C HIS A 12 -12.43 11.91 12.21
N TRP A 13 -11.95 10.84 11.59
CA TRP A 13 -11.06 10.84 10.42
C TRP A 13 -9.73 11.57 10.64
N LYS A 14 -9.27 11.67 11.89
CA LYS A 14 -7.99 12.29 12.23
C LYS A 14 -6.91 11.24 12.44
N ASN A 15 -5.71 11.53 11.97
CA ASN A 15 -4.55 10.68 12.21
C ASN A 15 -4.19 10.67 13.70
N VAL A 16 -3.92 9.47 14.21
CA VAL A 16 -3.48 9.22 15.58
C VAL A 16 -2.21 8.39 15.54
N LEU A 17 -1.17 8.84 16.23
CA LEU A 17 0.04 8.07 16.44
C LEU A 17 -0.17 7.11 17.61
N PHE A 18 -0.14 5.81 17.35
CA PHE A 18 -0.24 4.78 18.38
C PHE A 18 1.11 4.50 19.06
N GLY A 19 2.19 4.63 18.30
CA GLY A 19 3.55 4.38 18.79
C GLY A 19 4.57 4.44 17.67
N CYS A 20 5.82 4.27 18.05
CA CYS A 20 6.94 4.23 17.12
C CYS A 20 7.99 3.25 17.63
N ALA A 21 8.56 2.45 16.73
CA ALA A 21 9.69 1.60 17.04
C ALA A 21 10.89 1.93 16.17
N PHE A 22 12.07 1.57 16.67
CA PHE A 22 13.31 1.66 15.93
C PHE A 22 13.86 0.26 15.66
N LEU A 23 13.99 -0.09 14.39
CA LEU A 23 14.54 -1.36 13.95
C LEU A 23 15.98 -1.18 13.46
N LEU A 24 16.80 -2.21 13.66
CA LEU A 24 18.17 -2.23 13.15
C LEU A 24 18.22 -2.56 11.66
N ASP A 25 17.29 -3.39 11.19
CA ASP A 25 17.23 -3.90 9.82
C ASP A 25 15.80 -4.00 9.28
N LYS A 26 15.67 -4.41 8.01
CA LYS A 26 14.40 -4.60 7.28
C LYS A 26 14.15 -6.08 6.94
N ILE A 27 14.41 -6.97 7.87
CA ILE A 27 14.15 -8.40 7.65
C ILE A 27 12.79 -8.84 8.21
N THR A 28 12.29 -9.95 7.73
CA THR A 28 10.96 -10.47 8.12
C THR A 28 10.85 -10.70 9.62
N VAL A 29 11.91 -11.24 10.25
CA VAL A 29 11.91 -11.54 11.70
C VAL A 29 11.74 -10.28 12.54
N SER A 30 12.45 -9.19 12.18
CA SER A 30 12.34 -7.91 12.89
C SER A 30 10.94 -7.29 12.75
N PHE A 31 10.32 -7.39 11.58
CA PHE A 31 8.95 -6.95 11.39
C PHE A 31 7.92 -7.85 12.08
N THR A 32 8.17 -9.17 12.14
CA THR A 32 7.30 -10.09 12.88
C THR A 32 7.28 -9.73 14.36
N TRP A 33 8.45 -9.60 14.97
CA TRP A 33 8.59 -9.15 16.35
C TRP A 33 7.88 -7.78 16.58
N LEU A 34 8.07 -6.83 15.68
CA LEU A 34 7.44 -5.52 15.76
C LEU A 34 5.91 -5.60 15.79
N PHE A 35 5.32 -6.40 14.89
CA PHE A 35 3.87 -6.54 14.81
C PHE A 35 3.28 -7.35 15.96
N GLU A 36 3.99 -8.37 16.46
CA GLU A 36 3.59 -9.11 17.66
C GLU A 36 3.59 -8.20 18.89
N THR A 37 4.66 -7.41 19.09
CA THR A 37 4.75 -6.44 20.18
C THR A 37 3.66 -5.37 20.09
N PHE A 38 3.37 -4.88 18.88
CA PHE A 38 2.27 -3.94 18.67
C PHE A 38 0.93 -4.58 19.02
N LEU A 39 0.66 -5.80 18.55
CA LEU A 39 -0.57 -6.53 18.83
C LEU A 39 -0.77 -6.75 20.33
N GLU A 40 0.29 -7.15 21.04
CA GLU A 40 0.28 -7.31 22.50
C GLU A 40 -0.06 -5.98 23.20
N SER A 41 0.58 -4.87 22.80
CA SER A 41 0.31 -3.53 23.34
C SER A 41 -1.13 -3.08 23.12
N MET A 42 -1.78 -3.56 22.05
CA MET A 42 -3.19 -3.33 21.72
C MET A 42 -4.14 -4.38 22.34
N ARG A 43 -3.69 -5.09 23.40
CA ARG A 43 -4.48 -6.13 24.07
C ARG A 43 -4.98 -7.23 23.13
N ASN A 44 -4.17 -7.61 22.15
CA ASN A 44 -4.47 -8.57 21.09
C ASN A 44 -5.66 -8.20 20.19
N GLN A 45 -6.05 -6.94 20.17
CA GLN A 45 -7.05 -6.43 19.22
C GLN A 45 -6.37 -6.19 17.85
N LYS A 46 -6.77 -6.99 16.87
CA LYS A 46 -6.25 -6.89 15.49
C LYS A 46 -6.88 -5.70 14.78
N PRO A 47 -6.12 -4.97 13.96
CA PRO A 47 -6.70 -3.97 13.05
C PRO A 47 -7.51 -4.66 11.94
N ASN A 48 -8.53 -3.99 11.42
CA ASN A 48 -9.29 -4.48 10.26
C ASN A 48 -8.48 -4.39 8.96
N ALA A 49 -7.63 -3.39 8.84
CA ALA A 49 -6.77 -3.19 7.68
C ALA A 49 -5.42 -2.60 8.09
N VAL A 50 -4.38 -2.96 7.34
CA VAL A 50 -3.04 -2.39 7.47
C VAL A 50 -2.56 -1.88 6.12
N PHE A 51 -2.01 -0.66 6.11
CA PHE A 51 -1.40 -0.04 4.95
C PHE A 51 0.11 0.04 5.15
N THR A 52 0.87 -0.47 4.19
CA THR A 52 2.34 -0.42 4.24
C THR A 52 2.93 0.10 2.94
N ASP A 53 4.24 0.28 2.92
CA ASP A 53 5.00 0.41 1.68
C ASP A 53 5.09 -0.94 0.94
N GLN A 54 5.90 -0.99 -0.13
CA GLN A 54 6.11 -2.18 -0.96
C GLN A 54 7.17 -3.15 -0.38
N CYS A 55 7.52 -3.07 0.91
CA CYS A 55 8.52 -3.92 1.54
C CYS A 55 8.05 -5.38 1.63
N GLN A 56 8.77 -6.29 0.97
CA GLN A 56 8.42 -7.72 0.94
C GLN A 56 8.56 -8.37 2.32
N ALA A 57 9.57 -7.99 3.11
CA ALA A 57 9.77 -8.50 4.46
C ALA A 57 8.59 -8.13 5.39
N MET A 58 8.08 -6.90 5.25
CA MET A 58 6.90 -6.43 5.98
C MET A 58 5.63 -7.20 5.55
N LYS A 59 5.45 -7.43 4.25
CA LYS A 59 4.36 -8.26 3.72
C LYS A 59 4.37 -9.67 4.32
N ASN A 60 5.55 -10.30 4.38
CA ASN A 60 5.70 -11.64 4.93
C ASN A 60 5.36 -11.68 6.43
N ALA A 61 5.85 -10.70 7.21
CA ALA A 61 5.56 -10.58 8.63
C ALA A 61 4.06 -10.38 8.92
N ILE A 62 3.38 -9.52 8.13
CA ILE A 62 1.94 -9.30 8.25
C ILE A 62 1.16 -10.60 8.01
N ARG A 63 1.55 -11.40 7.02
CA ARG A 63 0.88 -12.70 6.76
C ARG A 63 0.98 -13.67 7.92
N VAL A 64 2.06 -13.58 8.71
CA VAL A 64 2.28 -14.44 9.91
C VAL A 64 1.46 -13.93 11.09
N VAL A 65 1.58 -12.63 11.41
CA VAL A 65 0.98 -12.05 12.63
C VAL A 65 -0.51 -11.73 12.43
N PHE A 66 -0.89 -11.33 11.22
CA PHE A 66 -2.24 -10.88 10.88
C PHE A 66 -2.79 -11.63 9.64
N PRO A 67 -2.99 -12.95 9.67
CA PRO A 67 -3.32 -13.75 8.48
C PRO A 67 -4.63 -13.33 7.80
N ASP A 68 -5.60 -12.81 8.56
CA ASP A 68 -6.97 -12.56 8.09
C ASP A 68 -7.28 -11.08 7.85
N ILE A 69 -6.30 -10.19 7.97
CA ILE A 69 -6.53 -8.76 7.78
C ILE A 69 -6.43 -8.32 6.33
N CYS A 70 -7.08 -7.22 6.02
CA CYS A 70 -6.92 -6.54 4.73
C CYS A 70 -5.57 -5.82 4.69
N HIS A 71 -4.58 -6.39 3.99
CA HIS A 71 -3.28 -5.75 3.81
C HIS A 71 -3.20 -5.03 2.46
N ARG A 72 -3.11 -3.71 2.50
CA ARG A 72 -3.04 -2.84 1.32
C ARG A 72 -1.70 -2.10 1.23
N LEU A 73 -1.37 -1.67 0.01
CA LEU A 73 -0.21 -0.80 -0.22
C LEU A 73 -0.63 0.67 -0.15
N CYS A 74 0.17 1.45 0.52
CA CYS A 74 -0.06 2.89 0.67
C CYS A 74 0.25 3.63 -0.64
N LEU A 75 -0.74 4.31 -1.21
CA LEU A 75 -0.60 5.05 -2.47
C LEU A 75 0.44 6.18 -2.40
N TRP A 76 0.59 6.81 -1.23
CA TRP A 76 1.62 7.83 -1.03
C TRP A 76 3.03 7.23 -1.15
N HIS A 77 3.27 6.04 -0.57
CA HIS A 77 4.54 5.34 -0.70
C HIS A 77 4.79 4.87 -2.14
N ILE A 78 3.75 4.41 -2.85
CA ILE A 78 3.86 4.07 -4.28
C ILE A 78 4.28 5.31 -5.08
N SER A 79 3.63 6.45 -4.85
CA SER A 79 3.99 7.70 -5.53
C SER A 79 5.42 8.16 -5.23
N LYS A 80 5.88 8.02 -3.97
CA LYS A 80 7.26 8.31 -3.58
C LYS A 80 8.25 7.35 -4.25
N ASN A 81 7.97 6.05 -4.23
CA ASN A 81 8.82 5.04 -4.86
C ASN A 81 8.88 5.20 -6.39
N ALA A 82 7.82 5.75 -7.02
CA ALA A 82 7.84 6.06 -8.44
C ALA A 82 8.94 7.08 -8.80
N ALA A 83 9.19 8.07 -7.95
CA ALA A 83 10.26 9.03 -8.16
C ALA A 83 11.66 8.38 -8.12
N GLU A 84 11.83 7.35 -7.28
CA GLU A 84 13.10 6.61 -7.14
C GLU A 84 13.30 5.59 -8.26
N ASN A 85 12.25 4.87 -8.66
CA ASN A 85 12.33 3.80 -9.66
C ASN A 85 12.21 4.31 -11.12
N LEU A 86 11.62 5.49 -11.32
CA LEU A 86 11.40 6.11 -12.64
C LEU A 86 11.93 7.56 -12.67
N PRO A 87 13.18 7.84 -12.25
CA PRO A 87 13.67 9.21 -12.05
C PRO A 87 13.62 10.06 -13.32
N ARG A 88 13.86 9.44 -14.50
CA ARG A 88 13.80 10.13 -15.80
C ARG A 88 12.41 10.54 -16.22
N HIS A 89 11.38 9.80 -15.81
CA HIS A 89 9.99 10.01 -16.21
C HIS A 89 9.21 10.82 -15.16
N TYR A 90 9.46 10.58 -13.89
CA TYR A 90 8.71 11.21 -12.79
C TYR A 90 8.94 12.72 -12.70
N GLY A 91 10.06 13.22 -13.23
CA GLY A 91 10.32 14.65 -13.41
C GLY A 91 9.51 15.31 -14.54
N ILE A 92 8.87 14.53 -15.43
CA ILE A 92 8.03 15.03 -16.53
C ILE A 92 6.63 15.31 -15.98
N PRO A 93 6.15 16.57 -15.97
CA PRO A 93 4.84 16.91 -15.37
C PRO A 93 3.68 16.11 -15.97
N LYS A 94 3.69 15.89 -17.28
CA LYS A 94 2.65 15.12 -17.98
C LYS A 94 2.65 13.64 -17.57
N PHE A 95 3.84 13.02 -17.41
CA PHE A 95 3.94 11.65 -16.90
C PHE A 95 3.39 11.55 -15.47
N LYS A 96 3.86 12.42 -14.58
CA LYS A 96 3.45 12.46 -13.18
C LYS A 96 1.93 12.65 -13.04
N SER A 97 1.34 13.54 -13.82
CA SER A 97 -0.10 13.77 -13.83
C SER A 97 -0.87 12.51 -14.25
N ARG A 98 -0.44 11.83 -15.32
CA ARG A 98 -1.08 10.58 -15.79
C ARG A 98 -0.91 9.43 -14.81
N PHE A 99 0.29 9.28 -14.24
CA PHE A 99 0.56 8.27 -13.24
C PHE A 99 -0.31 8.48 -11.98
N ASN A 100 -0.41 9.73 -11.50
CA ASN A 100 -1.28 10.06 -10.37
C ASN A 100 -2.77 9.84 -10.69
N LYS A 101 -3.22 10.11 -11.93
CA LYS A 101 -4.59 9.78 -12.34
C LYS A 101 -4.85 8.29 -12.18
N ILE A 102 -3.91 7.43 -12.61
CA ILE A 102 -4.03 5.97 -12.48
C ILE A 102 -4.07 5.54 -11.01
N LEU A 103 -3.26 6.17 -10.15
CA LEU A 103 -3.20 5.81 -8.73
C LEU A 103 -4.46 6.20 -7.95
N PHE A 104 -5.04 7.37 -8.26
CA PHE A 104 -6.03 8.00 -7.37
C PHE A 104 -7.41 8.17 -7.98
N ASN A 105 -7.55 8.20 -9.31
CA ASN A 105 -8.75 8.71 -9.98
C ASN A 105 -9.30 7.80 -11.10
N CYS A 106 -8.92 6.54 -11.19
CA CYS A 106 -9.61 5.59 -12.07
C CYS A 106 -10.90 5.12 -11.41
N GLU A 107 -11.99 5.15 -12.15
CA GLU A 107 -13.33 4.79 -11.66
C GLU A 107 -13.72 3.36 -12.08
N THR A 108 -13.15 2.83 -13.16
CA THR A 108 -13.44 1.50 -13.67
C THR A 108 -12.16 0.70 -13.98
N GLU A 109 -12.27 -0.63 -13.96
CA GLU A 109 -11.17 -1.52 -14.34
C GLU A 109 -10.74 -1.27 -15.81
N SER A 110 -11.69 -1.06 -16.71
CA SER A 110 -11.40 -0.76 -18.12
C SER A 110 -10.64 0.56 -18.30
N GLU A 111 -10.99 1.60 -17.53
CA GLU A 111 -10.25 2.87 -17.54
C GLU A 111 -8.84 2.68 -16.99
N PHE A 112 -8.68 1.91 -15.92
CA PHE A 112 -7.37 1.60 -15.35
C PHE A 112 -6.50 0.88 -16.39
N GLU A 113 -6.98 -0.22 -16.98
CA GLU A 113 -6.22 -1.03 -17.94
C GLU A 113 -5.80 -0.21 -19.17
N SER A 114 -6.73 0.57 -19.74
CA SER A 114 -6.44 1.42 -20.90
C SER A 114 -5.45 2.54 -20.58
N SER A 115 -5.56 3.15 -19.39
CA SER A 115 -4.66 4.22 -18.95
C SER A 115 -3.27 3.69 -18.62
N TRP A 116 -3.19 2.49 -18.01
CA TRP A 116 -1.94 1.80 -17.71
C TRP A 116 -1.18 1.46 -18.98
N ASP A 117 -1.84 0.79 -19.92
CA ASP A 117 -1.25 0.40 -21.21
C ASP A 117 -0.78 1.63 -22.03
N ALA A 118 -1.60 2.69 -22.05
CA ALA A 118 -1.22 3.93 -22.71
C ALA A 118 0.00 4.59 -22.05
N LEU A 119 0.09 4.58 -20.72
CA LEU A 119 1.25 5.10 -20.00
C LEU A 119 2.52 4.32 -20.37
N LEU A 120 2.47 2.98 -20.36
CA LEU A 120 3.63 2.14 -20.70
C LEU A 120 4.11 2.36 -22.13
N ARG A 121 3.19 2.44 -23.09
CA ARG A 121 3.54 2.66 -24.52
C ARG A 121 4.10 4.05 -24.79
N ASP A 122 3.41 5.09 -24.33
CA ASP A 122 3.76 6.47 -24.64
C ASP A 122 5.10 6.92 -24.03
N TYR A 123 5.53 6.25 -22.95
CA TYR A 123 6.81 6.54 -22.27
C TYR A 123 7.86 5.43 -22.44
N ASN A 124 7.61 4.45 -23.33
CA ASN A 124 8.52 3.33 -23.60
C ASN A 124 8.94 2.57 -22.33
N LEU A 125 7.96 2.29 -21.46
CA LEU A 125 8.13 1.61 -20.18
C LEU A 125 7.65 0.15 -20.19
N VAL A 126 7.31 -0.38 -21.36
CA VAL A 126 6.95 -1.79 -21.53
C VAL A 126 8.13 -2.64 -21.06
N GLY A 127 7.87 -3.61 -20.16
CA GLY A 127 8.92 -4.46 -19.57
C GLY A 127 9.69 -3.84 -18.40
N ASN A 128 9.31 -2.65 -17.92
CA ASN A 128 9.87 -2.10 -16.68
C ASN A 128 9.48 -2.98 -15.49
N LYS A 129 10.47 -3.58 -14.82
CA LYS A 129 10.26 -4.56 -13.74
C LYS A 129 9.48 -4.01 -12.56
N TRP A 130 9.73 -2.76 -12.15
CA TRP A 130 9.02 -2.16 -11.02
C TRP A 130 7.54 -1.94 -11.35
N LEU A 131 7.22 -1.44 -12.55
CA LEU A 131 5.84 -1.26 -13.00
C LEU A 131 5.13 -2.60 -13.20
N SER A 132 5.81 -3.64 -13.70
CA SER A 132 5.24 -4.98 -13.80
C SER A 132 4.85 -5.53 -12.43
N THR A 133 5.76 -5.42 -11.44
CA THR A 133 5.47 -5.83 -10.06
C THR A 133 4.34 -5.01 -9.43
N LEU A 134 4.28 -3.71 -9.73
CA LEU A 134 3.21 -2.84 -9.25
C LEU A 134 1.86 -3.27 -9.84
N TYR A 135 1.81 -3.55 -11.13
CA TYR A 135 0.61 -4.05 -11.82
C TYR A 135 0.14 -5.40 -11.28
N GLU A 136 1.04 -6.35 -11.08
CA GLU A 136 0.72 -7.67 -10.50
C GLU A 136 0.08 -7.57 -9.11
N ASN A 137 0.45 -6.52 -8.35
CA ASN A 137 -0.12 -6.26 -7.02
C ASN A 137 -1.27 -5.23 -7.03
N ARG A 138 -1.89 -4.92 -8.20
CA ARG A 138 -2.88 -3.84 -8.32
C ARG A 138 -4.10 -4.01 -7.42
N GLU A 139 -4.53 -5.23 -7.15
CA GLU A 139 -5.62 -5.52 -6.22
C GLU A 139 -5.36 -5.01 -4.80
N ARG A 140 -4.08 -4.85 -4.42
CA ARG A 140 -3.67 -4.39 -3.10
C ARG A 140 -3.59 -2.87 -2.96
N TRP A 141 -3.70 -2.12 -4.04
CA TRP A 141 -3.59 -0.65 -3.98
C TRP A 141 -4.62 0.08 -4.83
N CYS A 142 -5.03 -0.46 -5.97
CA CYS A 142 -6.03 0.19 -6.81
C CYS A 142 -7.44 -0.07 -6.28
N LEU A 143 -8.24 0.98 -6.14
CA LEU A 143 -9.57 0.90 -5.53
C LEU A 143 -10.54 0.12 -6.40
N VAL A 144 -10.45 0.24 -7.73
CA VAL A 144 -11.40 -0.42 -8.65
C VAL A 144 -11.31 -1.94 -8.60
N PHE A 145 -10.14 -2.51 -8.26
CA PHE A 145 -9.96 -3.96 -8.06
C PHE A 145 -10.23 -4.42 -6.63
N SER A 146 -10.45 -3.51 -5.69
CA SER A 146 -10.59 -3.85 -4.27
C SER A 146 -12.03 -3.81 -3.76
N GLN A 147 -13.01 -3.56 -4.62
CA GLN A 147 -14.42 -3.48 -4.24
C GLN A 147 -14.93 -4.76 -3.57
N GLN A 148 -14.42 -5.93 -3.96
CA GLN A 148 -14.75 -7.20 -3.31
C GLN A 148 -14.34 -7.27 -1.83
N PHE A 149 -13.34 -6.49 -1.41
CA PHE A 149 -12.88 -6.42 -0.01
C PHE A 149 -13.70 -5.43 0.82
N LEU A 150 -14.24 -4.39 0.22
CA LEU A 150 -15.09 -3.41 0.92
C LEU A 150 -16.44 -4.04 1.27
N TYR A 151 -17.04 -4.81 0.39
CA TYR A 151 -18.32 -5.48 0.65
C TYR A 151 -18.25 -6.60 1.69
N LYS A 152 -17.09 -7.24 1.90
CA LYS A 152 -16.92 -8.22 2.98
C LYS A 152 -16.85 -7.55 4.37
N ASN A 153 -16.54 -6.26 4.45
CA ASN A 153 -16.39 -5.53 5.71
C ASN A 153 -17.59 -4.62 6.04
N GLU A 154 -18.56 -4.43 5.14
CA GLU A 154 -19.80 -3.69 5.45
C GLU A 154 -20.71 -4.42 6.45
N SER A 155 -20.50 -5.72 6.70
CA SER A 155 -21.22 -6.45 7.75
C SER A 155 -20.76 -6.10 9.17
N PHE A 156 -19.72 -5.27 9.36
CA PHE A 156 -19.21 -4.84 10.66
C PHE A 156 -19.56 -3.40 11.07
N ILE A 157 -20.31 -2.68 10.22
CA ILE A 157 -20.86 -1.37 10.57
C ILE A 157 -22.38 -1.54 10.83
N LYS A 158 -22.73 -2.41 11.75
CA LYS A 158 -24.05 -2.44 12.38
C LYS A 158 -23.82 -2.80 13.85
N GLU A 159 -23.74 -1.78 14.65
CA GLU A 159 -24.15 -1.48 16.04
C GLU A 159 -23.20 -0.47 16.65
#